data_0da7d249c59351b6d803cfc05d5e4f8e
#
_entry.id   0da7d249c59351b6d803cfc05d5e4f8e
#
_cell.length_a   1.000
_cell.length_b   1.000
_cell.length_c   1.000
_cell.angle_alpha   90.00
_cell.angle_beta   90.00
_cell.angle_gamma   90.00
#
_symmetry.space_group_name_H-M   'P 1'
#
loop_
_entity.id
_entity.type
_entity.pdbx_description
1 polymer ?
#
loop_
_entity_poly.entity_id
_entity_poly.type
_entity_poly.pdbx_seq_one_letter_code
_entity_poly.pdbx_strand_id
1 'polypeptide(L)'
;MTVLFIFAHPDDEAYGPAGTIAKIAERNEVYVLSLCKGDRPGQESVWTHRSQAFQQSCVQLGAKPILKEFSDCKLEYASTLAVIEETINRLQPTIVYTHNISDIHRDHRLVAECCMVACRPKPMGVVNELYFCEIPASTDWSFGQIQPAFSPNVYIDITDFMDAKKGALMLYSSEVYAFPDARSIGAVETLATYRGYQAGVQRAEAFQLVFFRETKLKTVPKSS
;
A
#
# COMPACT_ATOMS: atom_id res chain seq x y z
N MET A 1 15.04 9.60 -0.82
CA MET A 1 14.71 8.52 -1.78
C MET A 1 13.24 8.66 -2.15
N THR A 2 12.83 8.14 -3.31
CA THR A 2 11.41 8.10 -3.69
C THR A 2 10.84 6.73 -3.37
N VAL A 3 9.73 6.70 -2.63
CA VAL A 3 8.99 5.49 -2.26
C VAL A 3 7.58 5.59 -2.85
N LEU A 4 7.11 4.51 -3.47
CA LEU A 4 5.81 4.45 -4.11
C LEU A 4 4.97 3.33 -3.52
N PHE A 5 3.79 3.67 -3.04
CA PHE A 5 2.74 2.73 -2.64
C PHE A 5 1.71 2.65 -3.76
N ILE A 6 1.33 1.45 -4.17
CA ILE A 6 0.41 1.18 -5.29
C ILE A 6 -0.73 0.31 -4.81
N PHE A 7 -1.95 0.86 -4.82
CA PHE A 7 -3.15 0.19 -4.34
C PHE A 7 -4.29 0.24 -5.36
N ALA A 8 -5.23 -0.67 -5.20
CA ALA A 8 -6.39 -0.76 -6.04
C ALA A 8 -7.40 0.35 -5.72
N HIS A 9 -7.68 0.58 -4.42
CA HIS A 9 -8.80 1.42 -3.99
C HIS A 9 -8.36 2.52 -3.02
N PRO A 10 -9.10 3.65 -2.97
CA PRO A 10 -9.03 4.59 -1.86
C PRO A 10 -9.46 3.89 -0.56
N ASP A 11 -8.67 3.91 0.46
CA ASP A 11 -8.71 3.31 1.80
C ASP A 11 -7.65 2.20 2.04
N ASP A 12 -7.14 1.56 1.00
CA ASP A 12 -6.12 0.52 1.16
C ASP A 12 -4.84 1.04 1.83
N GLU A 13 -4.44 2.28 1.54
CA GLU A 13 -3.29 2.92 2.17
C GLU A 13 -3.50 3.14 3.67
N ALA A 14 -4.74 3.38 4.08
CA ALA A 14 -5.10 3.64 5.46
C ALA A 14 -5.21 2.33 6.27
N TYR A 15 -5.86 1.32 5.70
CA TYR A 15 -5.99 0.01 6.33
C TYR A 15 -4.68 -0.76 6.37
N GLY A 16 -3.91 -0.73 5.29
CA GLY A 16 -2.63 -1.41 5.18
C GLY A 16 -1.49 -0.62 5.85
N PRO A 17 -0.67 0.11 5.10
CA PRO A 17 0.61 0.63 5.56
C PRO A 17 0.60 2.09 6.06
N ALA A 18 -0.50 2.64 6.57
CA ALA A 18 -0.57 4.07 6.93
C ALA A 18 0.50 4.52 7.94
N GLY A 19 0.76 3.70 8.96
CA GLY A 19 1.82 4.00 9.93
C GLY A 19 3.21 4.02 9.30
N THR A 20 3.46 3.08 8.39
CA THR A 20 4.69 3.01 7.59
C THR A 20 4.82 4.17 6.63
N ILE A 21 3.73 4.57 5.95
CA ILE A 21 3.70 5.75 5.08
C ILE A 21 4.12 6.99 5.87
N ALA A 22 3.47 7.24 7.02
CA ALA A 22 3.78 8.39 7.87
C ALA A 22 5.24 8.39 8.34
N LYS A 23 5.74 7.26 8.79
CA LYS A 23 7.14 7.11 9.23
C LYS A 23 8.14 7.36 8.10
N ILE A 24 7.91 6.78 6.93
CA ILE A 24 8.82 6.91 5.80
C ILE A 24 8.80 8.35 5.26
N ALA A 25 7.65 9.01 5.26
CA ALA A 25 7.47 10.37 4.78
C ALA A 25 8.26 11.43 5.56
N GLU A 26 8.66 11.16 6.80
CA GLU A 26 9.52 12.07 7.57
C GLU A 26 10.87 12.37 6.88
N ARG A 27 11.38 11.43 6.08
CA ARG A 27 12.73 11.52 5.52
C ARG A 27 12.81 11.22 4.02
N ASN A 28 11.69 10.88 3.41
CA ASN A 28 11.65 10.45 2.02
C ASN A 28 10.49 11.12 1.29
N GLU A 29 10.60 11.16 -0.02
CA GLU A 29 9.49 11.55 -0.88
C GLU A 29 8.59 10.34 -1.10
N VAL A 30 7.35 10.42 -0.63
CA VAL A 30 6.39 9.31 -0.67
C VAL A 30 5.23 9.66 -1.58
N TYR A 31 4.89 8.72 -2.46
CA TYR A 31 3.72 8.78 -3.33
C TYR A 31 2.81 7.59 -3.04
N VAL A 32 1.50 7.82 -3.10
CA VAL A 32 0.49 6.77 -3.04
C VAL A 32 -0.36 6.83 -4.30
N LEU A 33 -0.35 5.77 -5.08
CA LEU A 33 -1.20 5.57 -6.25
C LEU A 33 -2.40 4.72 -5.87
N SER A 34 -3.61 5.24 -6.04
CA SER A 34 -4.84 4.46 -6.09
C SER A 34 -5.33 4.38 -7.53
N LEU A 35 -5.59 3.18 -8.03
CA LEU A 35 -5.99 2.94 -9.42
C LEU A 35 -7.48 3.19 -9.62
N CYS A 36 -8.31 2.72 -8.71
CA CYS A 36 -9.75 2.93 -8.76
C CYS A 36 -10.14 4.22 -8.04
N LYS A 37 -11.23 4.81 -8.47
CA LYS A 37 -11.80 6.00 -7.83
C LYS A 37 -12.67 5.68 -6.60
N GLY A 38 -12.92 4.41 -6.33
CA GLY A 38 -13.72 3.95 -5.19
C GLY A 38 -15.23 3.99 -5.44
N ASP A 39 -15.67 3.97 -6.71
CA ASP A 39 -17.06 3.90 -7.08
C ASP A 39 -17.59 2.47 -6.96
N ARG A 40 -18.74 2.34 -6.33
CA ARG A 40 -19.54 1.10 -6.39
C ARG A 40 -20.72 1.34 -7.31
N PRO A 41 -21.07 0.40 -8.19
CA PRO A 41 -22.23 0.55 -9.07
C PRO A 41 -23.49 0.93 -8.27
N GLY A 42 -24.15 2.05 -8.65
CA GLY A 42 -25.33 2.58 -7.97
C GLY A 42 -25.07 3.40 -6.69
N GLN A 43 -23.83 3.71 -6.36
CA GLN A 43 -23.45 4.50 -5.18
C GLN A 43 -22.51 5.67 -5.55
N GLU A 44 -22.87 6.44 -6.57
CA GLU A 44 -22.02 7.52 -7.11
C GLU A 44 -21.67 8.63 -6.11
N SER A 45 -22.50 8.87 -5.10
CA SER A 45 -22.18 9.82 -4.03
C SER A 45 -21.09 9.34 -3.09
N VAL A 46 -20.89 8.02 -2.96
CA VAL A 46 -19.89 7.43 -2.06
C VAL A 46 -18.48 7.63 -2.59
N TRP A 47 -18.28 7.55 -3.92
CA TRP A 47 -16.94 7.71 -4.48
C TRP A 47 -16.36 9.11 -4.28
N THR A 48 -17.21 10.15 -4.32
CA THR A 48 -16.74 11.53 -4.07
C THR A 48 -16.15 11.66 -2.68
N HIS A 49 -16.79 11.06 -1.67
CA HIS A 49 -16.25 11.03 -0.32
C HIS A 49 -14.96 10.20 -0.22
N ARG A 50 -14.90 9.03 -0.84
CA ARG A 50 -13.71 8.16 -0.79
C ARG A 50 -12.51 8.80 -1.49
N SER A 51 -12.71 9.45 -2.65
CA SER A 51 -11.62 10.13 -3.35
C SER A 51 -11.11 11.35 -2.60
N GLN A 52 -11.99 12.12 -1.95
CA GLN A 52 -11.60 13.22 -1.07
C GLN A 52 -10.86 12.71 0.17
N ALA A 53 -11.39 11.65 0.81
CA ALA A 53 -10.75 11.01 1.94
C ALA A 53 -9.34 10.51 1.59
N PHE A 54 -9.16 9.91 0.41
CA PHE A 54 -7.85 9.48 -0.08
C PHE A 54 -6.84 10.63 -0.19
N GLN A 55 -7.25 11.74 -0.77
CA GLN A 55 -6.38 12.91 -0.87
C GLN A 55 -6.00 13.45 0.51
N GLN A 56 -6.97 13.57 1.41
CA GLN A 56 -6.74 14.05 2.78
C GLN A 56 -5.89 13.08 3.59
N SER A 57 -6.15 11.77 3.49
CA SER A 57 -5.37 10.70 4.12
C SER A 57 -3.90 10.77 3.72
N CYS A 58 -3.63 10.79 2.40
CA CYS A 58 -2.26 10.88 1.91
C CYS A 58 -1.55 12.14 2.41
N VAL A 59 -2.20 13.31 2.35
CA VAL A 59 -1.62 14.58 2.84
C VAL A 59 -1.34 14.51 4.34
N GLN A 60 -2.29 13.98 5.14
CA GLN A 60 -2.12 13.81 6.58
C GLN A 60 -0.95 12.87 6.92
N LEU A 61 -0.74 11.84 6.12
CA LEU A 61 0.38 10.90 6.25
C LEU A 61 1.71 11.45 5.68
N GLY A 62 1.74 12.68 5.14
CA GLY A 62 2.93 13.28 4.54
C GLY A 62 3.25 12.75 3.13
N ALA A 63 2.31 12.08 2.47
CA ALA A 63 2.46 11.51 1.14
C ALA A 63 1.75 12.34 0.06
N LYS A 64 2.16 12.16 -1.19
CA LYS A 64 1.56 12.78 -2.37
C LYS A 64 0.57 11.81 -3.04
N PRO A 65 -0.73 12.13 -3.12
CA PRO A 65 -1.72 11.27 -3.73
C PRO A 65 -1.65 11.30 -5.25
N ILE A 66 -1.86 10.14 -5.87
CA ILE A 66 -2.10 9.96 -7.30
C ILE A 66 -3.35 9.10 -7.42
N LEU A 67 -4.46 9.68 -7.86
CA LEU A 67 -5.72 8.98 -8.04
C LEU A 67 -5.98 8.78 -9.53
N LYS A 68 -6.26 7.55 -9.93
CA LYS A 68 -6.77 7.20 -11.26
C LYS A 68 -8.27 6.94 -11.19
N GLU A 69 -8.91 6.88 -12.36
CA GLU A 69 -10.37 6.84 -12.44
C GLU A 69 -10.92 5.50 -12.93
N PHE A 70 -10.19 4.40 -12.70
CA PHE A 70 -10.75 3.08 -12.98
C PHE A 70 -11.93 2.79 -12.04
N SER A 71 -12.89 2.04 -12.53
CA SER A 71 -14.01 1.56 -11.71
C SER A 71 -13.63 0.31 -10.93
N ASP A 72 -14.13 0.19 -9.70
CA ASP A 72 -13.95 -0.97 -8.84
C ASP A 72 -14.42 -2.26 -9.55
N CYS A 73 -13.69 -3.34 -9.34
CA CYS A 73 -13.94 -4.66 -9.93
C CYS A 73 -13.87 -4.71 -11.47
N LYS A 74 -13.37 -3.66 -12.12
CA LYS A 74 -13.25 -3.56 -13.58
C LYS A 74 -11.80 -3.34 -14.05
N LEU A 75 -10.83 -3.52 -13.17
CA LEU A 75 -9.43 -3.46 -13.57
C LEU A 75 -9.12 -4.55 -14.59
N GLU A 76 -8.41 -4.17 -15.64
CA GLU A 76 -7.92 -5.07 -16.67
C GLU A 76 -6.39 -5.03 -16.72
N TYR A 77 -5.77 -6.18 -16.97
CA TYR A 77 -4.33 -6.37 -16.85
C TYR A 77 -3.52 -5.36 -17.69
N ALA A 78 -3.84 -5.21 -18.97
CA ALA A 78 -3.04 -4.38 -19.88
C ALA A 78 -3.06 -2.89 -19.49
N SER A 79 -4.24 -2.35 -19.20
CA SER A 79 -4.40 -0.94 -18.80
C SER A 79 -3.81 -0.67 -17.42
N THR A 80 -3.99 -1.60 -16.48
CA THR A 80 -3.42 -1.51 -15.13
C THR A 80 -1.89 -1.52 -15.18
N LEU A 81 -1.30 -2.47 -15.92
CA LEU A 81 0.15 -2.56 -16.08
C LEU A 81 0.73 -1.29 -16.74
N ALA A 82 0.09 -0.78 -17.78
CA ALA A 82 0.54 0.43 -18.47
C ALA A 82 0.60 1.66 -17.53
N VAL A 83 -0.43 1.86 -16.69
CA VAL A 83 -0.48 2.96 -15.71
C VAL A 83 0.60 2.80 -14.64
N ILE A 84 0.84 1.58 -14.16
CA ILE A 84 1.87 1.31 -13.16
C ILE A 84 3.26 1.55 -13.75
N GLU A 85 3.55 1.03 -14.96
CA GLU A 85 4.83 1.27 -15.64
C GLU A 85 5.06 2.75 -15.94
N GLU A 86 4.05 3.49 -16.40
CA GLU A 86 4.12 4.95 -16.60
C GLU A 86 4.47 5.67 -15.29
N THR A 87 3.80 5.30 -14.19
CA THR A 87 4.01 5.94 -12.88
C THR A 87 5.43 5.66 -12.36
N ILE A 88 5.90 4.41 -12.47
CA ILE A 88 7.28 4.03 -12.08
C ILE A 88 8.30 4.78 -12.95
N ASN A 89 8.08 4.85 -14.26
CA ASN A 89 8.99 5.55 -15.17
C ASN A 89 9.05 7.05 -14.88
N ARG A 90 7.96 7.68 -14.50
CA ARG A 90 7.90 9.11 -14.16
C ARG A 90 8.52 9.42 -12.81
N LEU A 91 8.22 8.62 -11.78
CA LEU A 91 8.63 8.91 -10.40
C LEU A 91 10.00 8.31 -10.04
N GLN A 92 10.46 7.31 -10.77
CA GLN A 92 11.73 6.60 -10.52
C GLN A 92 11.87 6.11 -9.07
N PRO A 93 10.86 5.42 -8.49
CA PRO A 93 10.92 4.98 -7.10
C PRO A 93 11.96 3.88 -6.93
N THR A 94 12.66 3.90 -5.81
CA THR A 94 13.61 2.84 -5.46
C THR A 94 12.96 1.72 -4.65
N ILE A 95 11.86 2.03 -3.97
CA ILE A 95 11.09 1.10 -3.14
C ILE A 95 9.62 1.16 -3.55
N VAL A 96 9.01 0.00 -3.74
CA VAL A 96 7.59 -0.13 -4.07
C VAL A 96 6.90 -1.03 -3.06
N TYR A 97 5.74 -0.60 -2.58
CA TYR A 97 4.81 -1.37 -1.78
C TYR A 97 3.51 -1.58 -2.55
N THR A 98 2.91 -2.77 -2.43
CA THR A 98 1.65 -3.09 -3.11
C THR A 98 0.88 -4.17 -2.35
N HIS A 99 -0.29 -4.55 -2.87
CA HIS A 99 -1.10 -5.63 -2.32
C HIS A 99 -0.38 -6.98 -2.30
N ASN A 100 -0.90 -7.89 -1.48
CA ASN A 100 -0.47 -9.28 -1.52
C ASN A 100 -1.11 -10.02 -2.70
N ILE A 101 -0.33 -10.89 -3.35
CA ILE A 101 -0.76 -11.67 -4.52
C ILE A 101 -1.86 -12.70 -4.18
N SER A 102 -2.02 -13.06 -2.92
CA SER A 102 -3.01 -14.01 -2.42
C SER A 102 -4.18 -13.37 -1.67
N ASP A 103 -4.42 -12.09 -1.90
CA ASP A 103 -5.58 -11.38 -1.37
C ASP A 103 -6.90 -11.93 -1.95
N ILE A 104 -8.00 -11.89 -1.17
CA ILE A 104 -9.30 -12.36 -1.67
C ILE A 104 -9.87 -11.42 -2.74
N HIS A 105 -9.55 -10.13 -2.71
CA HIS A 105 -10.05 -9.16 -3.66
C HIS A 105 -9.34 -9.30 -5.01
N ARG A 106 -10.11 -9.45 -6.08
CA ARG A 106 -9.58 -9.65 -7.44
C ARG A 106 -8.67 -8.51 -7.88
N ASP A 107 -9.09 -7.25 -7.64
CA ASP A 107 -8.31 -6.08 -8.05
C ASP A 107 -6.99 -6.01 -7.31
N HIS A 108 -6.95 -6.37 -6.02
CA HIS A 108 -5.71 -6.43 -5.24
C HIS A 108 -4.70 -7.40 -5.86
N ARG A 109 -5.17 -8.62 -6.21
CA ARG A 109 -4.30 -9.61 -6.87
C ARG A 109 -3.79 -9.12 -8.21
N LEU A 110 -4.67 -8.51 -9.02
CA LEU A 110 -4.28 -7.97 -10.32
C LEU A 110 -3.23 -6.86 -10.21
N VAL A 111 -3.40 -5.95 -9.25
CA VAL A 111 -2.43 -4.89 -8.98
C VAL A 111 -1.09 -5.48 -8.52
N ALA A 112 -1.11 -6.46 -7.63
CA ALA A 112 0.09 -7.17 -7.18
C ALA A 112 0.83 -7.85 -8.36
N GLU A 113 0.10 -8.55 -9.22
CA GLU A 113 0.64 -9.20 -10.42
C GLU A 113 1.28 -8.16 -11.37
N CYS A 114 0.58 -7.07 -11.65
CA CYS A 114 1.10 -5.99 -12.49
C CYS A 114 2.36 -5.33 -11.87
N CYS A 115 2.37 -5.13 -10.55
CA CYS A 115 3.53 -4.60 -9.85
C CYS A 115 4.74 -5.53 -9.92
N MET A 116 4.55 -6.85 -9.80
CA MET A 116 5.64 -7.82 -9.98
C MET A 116 6.27 -7.72 -11.37
N VAL A 117 5.45 -7.53 -12.39
CA VAL A 117 5.93 -7.37 -13.78
C VAL A 117 6.60 -6.03 -14.00
N ALA A 118 6.01 -4.93 -13.52
CA ALA A 118 6.54 -3.58 -13.70
C ALA A 118 7.87 -3.37 -12.93
N CYS A 119 7.97 -3.95 -11.72
CA CYS A 119 9.13 -3.83 -10.84
C CYS A 119 10.22 -4.88 -11.09
N ARG A 120 10.05 -5.79 -12.08
CA ARG A 120 11.04 -6.84 -12.33
C ARG A 120 12.46 -6.28 -12.49
N PRO A 121 13.50 -6.95 -11.95
CA PRO A 121 14.86 -6.46 -11.96
C PRO A 121 15.46 -6.47 -13.39
N LYS A 122 15.30 -5.36 -14.09
CA LYS A 122 15.95 -5.10 -15.40
C LYS A 122 17.29 -4.42 -15.17
N PRO A 123 18.27 -4.52 -16.11
CA PRO A 123 19.57 -3.86 -15.96
C PRO A 123 19.49 -2.36 -15.72
N MET A 124 18.51 -1.68 -16.32
CA MET A 124 18.25 -0.24 -16.15
C MET A 124 17.04 0.04 -15.25
N GLY A 125 16.51 -0.97 -14.57
CA GLY A 125 15.38 -0.78 -13.65
C GLY A 125 15.80 0.03 -12.43
N VAL A 126 14.87 0.83 -11.92
CA VAL A 126 15.11 1.73 -10.78
C VAL A 126 14.68 1.14 -9.45
N VAL A 127 13.69 0.24 -9.45
CA VAL A 127 13.16 -0.39 -8.24
C VAL A 127 14.18 -1.38 -7.70
N ASN A 128 14.53 -1.21 -6.43
CA ASN A 128 15.46 -2.07 -5.71
C ASN A 128 14.74 -2.99 -4.73
N GLU A 129 13.58 -2.58 -4.26
CA GLU A 129 12.81 -3.32 -3.26
C GLU A 129 11.34 -3.35 -3.65
N LEU A 130 10.72 -4.53 -3.56
CA LEU A 130 9.28 -4.70 -3.71
C LEU A 130 8.73 -5.44 -2.50
N TYR A 131 7.69 -4.87 -1.90
CA TYR A 131 7.01 -5.41 -0.73
C TYR A 131 5.53 -5.63 -0.99
N PHE A 132 5.00 -6.74 -0.48
CA PHE A 132 3.57 -6.96 -0.34
C PHE A 132 3.09 -6.51 1.04
N CYS A 133 1.93 -5.85 1.05
CA CYS A 133 1.21 -5.41 2.24
C CYS A 133 0.04 -6.34 2.55
N GLU A 134 -0.33 -6.44 3.83
CA GLU A 134 -1.62 -7.01 4.21
C GLU A 134 -2.68 -5.91 4.34
N ILE A 135 -3.89 -6.21 3.86
CA ILE A 135 -5.07 -5.36 4.03
C ILE A 135 -6.08 -6.12 4.88
N PRO A 136 -6.41 -5.65 6.09
CA PRO A 136 -7.41 -6.28 6.96
C PRO A 136 -8.75 -6.45 6.25
N ALA A 137 -9.46 -7.54 6.55
CA ALA A 137 -10.71 -7.95 5.90
C ALA A 137 -10.58 -8.27 4.40
N SER A 138 -9.36 -8.44 3.92
CA SER A 138 -9.11 -8.77 2.51
C SER A 138 -8.00 -9.81 2.39
N THR A 139 -6.79 -9.52 2.84
CA THR A 139 -5.67 -10.47 2.78
C THR A 139 -5.90 -11.66 3.72
N ASP A 140 -6.36 -11.42 4.93
CA ASP A 140 -6.67 -12.44 5.94
C ASP A 140 -7.89 -13.31 5.54
N TRP A 141 -8.87 -12.76 4.84
CA TRP A 141 -10.06 -13.50 4.39
C TRP A 141 -9.81 -14.41 3.18
N SER A 142 -8.61 -14.45 2.65
CA SER A 142 -8.19 -15.53 1.76
C SER A 142 -8.11 -16.88 2.50
N PHE A 143 -8.10 -16.85 3.85
CA PHE A 143 -8.04 -18.02 4.73
C PHE A 143 -6.91 -19.00 4.38
N GLY A 144 -5.85 -18.50 3.74
CA GLY A 144 -4.76 -19.32 3.23
C GLY A 144 -5.14 -20.23 2.04
N GLN A 145 -6.34 -20.08 1.47
CA GLN A 145 -6.79 -20.90 0.33
C GLN A 145 -6.24 -20.39 -1.02
N ILE A 146 -5.83 -19.14 -1.08
CA ILE A 146 -5.15 -18.58 -2.24
C ILE A 146 -3.65 -18.61 -1.96
N GLN A 147 -2.90 -19.38 -2.74
CA GLN A 147 -1.47 -19.61 -2.50
C GLN A 147 -0.57 -18.74 -3.41
N PRO A 148 0.60 -18.37 -2.89
CA PRO A 148 1.12 -18.59 -1.53
C PRO A 148 0.43 -17.67 -0.52
N ALA A 149 0.11 -18.18 0.67
CA ALA A 149 -0.48 -17.35 1.73
C ALA A 149 0.45 -16.20 2.13
N PHE A 150 -0.11 -15.08 2.61
CA PHE A 150 0.68 -13.97 3.13
C PHE A 150 1.57 -14.45 4.28
N SER A 151 2.87 -14.31 4.10
CA SER A 151 3.89 -14.73 5.06
C SER A 151 4.87 -13.58 5.30
N PRO A 152 4.56 -12.68 6.25
CA PRO A 152 5.38 -11.50 6.49
C PRO A 152 6.76 -11.89 7.03
N ASN A 153 7.78 -11.21 6.55
CA ASN A 153 9.17 -11.36 6.95
C ASN A 153 9.88 -10.02 7.21
N VAL A 154 9.15 -8.90 7.06
CA VAL A 154 9.60 -7.55 7.38
C VAL A 154 8.55 -6.88 8.25
N TYR A 155 9.00 -6.27 9.34
CA TYR A 155 8.14 -5.59 10.31
C TYR A 155 8.65 -4.16 10.51
N ILE A 156 7.77 -3.20 10.37
CA ILE A 156 8.10 -1.79 10.58
C ILE A 156 7.41 -1.32 11.86
N ASP A 157 8.19 -0.92 12.83
CA ASP A 157 7.68 -0.34 14.07
C ASP A 157 6.94 0.97 13.78
N ILE A 158 5.65 0.99 14.10
CA ILE A 158 4.74 2.12 13.96
C ILE A 158 4.20 2.60 15.31
N THR A 159 4.87 2.29 16.40
CA THR A 159 4.40 2.64 17.75
C THR A 159 4.05 4.12 17.86
N ASP A 160 4.92 5.00 17.38
CA ASP A 160 4.72 6.46 17.40
C ASP A 160 3.82 6.98 16.25
N PHE A 161 3.44 6.12 15.32
CA PHE A 161 2.63 6.47 14.13
C PHE A 161 1.23 5.87 14.14
N MET A 162 0.84 5.21 15.24
CA MET A 162 -0.48 4.59 15.34
C MET A 162 -1.62 5.62 15.31
N ASP A 163 -1.41 6.79 15.91
CA ASP A 163 -2.41 7.86 15.87
C ASP A 163 -2.55 8.45 14.47
N ALA A 164 -1.47 8.55 13.70
CA ALA A 164 -1.53 8.94 12.29
C ALA A 164 -2.34 7.93 11.46
N LYS A 165 -2.12 6.62 11.69
CA LYS A 165 -2.89 5.54 11.05
C LYS A 165 -4.38 5.63 11.40
N LYS A 166 -4.73 5.78 12.66
CA LYS A 166 -6.14 5.94 13.09
C LYS A 166 -6.76 7.19 12.47
N GLY A 167 -6.04 8.30 12.47
CA GLY A 167 -6.51 9.55 11.86
C GLY A 167 -6.83 9.39 10.36
N ALA A 168 -5.97 8.70 9.61
CA ALA A 168 -6.21 8.40 8.20
C ALA A 168 -7.46 7.52 8.01
N LEU A 169 -7.63 6.48 8.82
CA LEU A 169 -8.82 5.61 8.78
C LEU A 169 -10.12 6.39 9.06
N MET A 170 -10.11 7.30 10.02
CA MET A 170 -11.30 8.08 10.38
C MET A 170 -11.80 8.99 9.25
N LEU A 171 -10.95 9.33 8.26
CA LEU A 171 -11.39 10.06 7.06
C LEU A 171 -12.32 9.22 6.18
N TYR A 172 -12.25 7.90 6.26
CA TYR A 172 -13.09 6.95 5.54
C TYR A 172 -14.28 6.47 6.38
N SER A 173 -15.05 7.40 6.93
CA SER A 173 -16.14 7.11 7.88
C SER A 173 -17.18 6.11 7.37
N SER A 174 -17.38 6.02 6.04
CA SER A 174 -18.30 5.05 5.41
C SER A 174 -17.72 3.63 5.35
N GLU A 175 -16.41 3.46 5.54
CA GLU A 175 -15.70 2.18 5.43
C GLU A 175 -15.27 1.64 6.80
N VAL A 176 -15.38 2.43 7.86
CA VAL A 176 -15.04 2.02 9.23
C VAL A 176 -16.30 1.53 9.95
N TYR A 177 -16.25 0.32 10.45
CA TYR A 177 -17.36 -0.33 11.12
C TYR A 177 -17.11 -0.49 12.63
N ALA A 178 -18.16 -0.86 13.37
CA ALA A 178 -18.03 -1.15 14.80
C ALA A 178 -17.38 -2.52 15.02
N PHE A 179 -16.60 -2.65 16.11
CA PHE A 179 -16.10 -3.95 16.55
C PHE A 179 -17.28 -4.93 16.78
N PRO A 180 -17.17 -6.21 16.38
CA PRO A 180 -15.97 -6.97 16.02
C PRO A 180 -15.64 -7.03 14.52
N ASP A 181 -16.13 -6.12 13.71
CA ASP A 181 -15.79 -6.10 12.29
C ASP A 181 -14.28 -5.92 12.09
N ALA A 182 -13.70 -6.65 11.13
CA ALA A 182 -12.26 -6.59 10.82
C ALA A 182 -11.80 -5.21 10.32
N ARG A 183 -12.74 -4.38 9.82
CA ARG A 183 -12.50 -3.00 9.42
C ARG A 183 -12.79 -1.99 10.54
N SER A 184 -12.93 -2.43 11.79
CA SER A 184 -13.02 -1.53 12.94
C SER A 184 -11.65 -1.01 13.35
N ILE A 185 -11.62 0.18 13.95
CA ILE A 185 -10.39 0.74 14.54
C ILE A 185 -9.76 -0.24 15.53
N GLY A 186 -10.59 -0.89 16.38
CA GLY A 186 -10.11 -1.86 17.36
C GLY A 186 -9.46 -3.10 16.74
N ALA A 187 -9.99 -3.60 15.61
CA ALA A 187 -9.38 -4.71 14.89
C ALA A 187 -8.03 -4.32 14.27
N VAL A 188 -7.93 -3.13 13.67
CA VAL A 188 -6.68 -2.60 13.11
C VAL A 188 -5.62 -2.40 14.20
N GLU A 189 -5.99 -1.86 15.37
CA GLU A 189 -5.07 -1.75 16.52
C GLU A 189 -4.62 -3.13 17.05
N THR A 190 -5.54 -4.09 17.08
CA THR A 190 -5.24 -5.45 17.51
C THR A 190 -4.24 -6.11 16.55
N LEU A 191 -4.44 -5.96 15.25
CA LEU A 191 -3.50 -6.48 14.24
C LEU A 191 -2.12 -5.83 14.38
N ALA A 192 -2.06 -4.50 14.52
CA ALA A 192 -0.78 -3.80 14.71
C ALA A 192 -0.07 -4.23 16.00
N THR A 193 -0.81 -4.48 17.07
CA THR A 193 -0.25 -5.00 18.33
C THR A 193 0.25 -6.45 18.15
N TYR A 194 -0.49 -7.29 17.47
CA TYR A 194 -0.06 -8.66 17.16
C TYR A 194 1.23 -8.68 16.32
N ARG A 195 1.31 -7.83 15.29
CA ARG A 195 2.52 -7.69 14.47
C ARG A 195 3.68 -7.09 15.27
N GLY A 196 3.39 -6.18 16.19
CA GLY A 196 4.37 -5.64 17.13
C GLY A 196 4.93 -6.73 18.05
N TYR A 197 4.07 -7.58 18.60
CA TYR A 197 4.48 -8.74 19.39
C TYR A 197 5.46 -9.65 18.62
N GLN A 198 5.19 -9.93 17.33
CA GLN A 198 6.08 -10.75 16.51
C GLN A 198 7.45 -10.11 16.26
N ALA A 199 7.54 -8.79 16.33
CA ALA A 199 8.76 -8.01 16.09
C ALA A 199 9.47 -7.52 17.36
N GLY A 200 8.90 -7.75 18.55
CA GLY A 200 9.45 -7.27 19.80
C GLY A 200 9.29 -5.75 20.01
N VAL A 201 8.26 -5.14 19.41
CA VAL A 201 7.88 -3.73 19.56
C VAL A 201 6.42 -3.61 19.96
N GLN A 202 5.95 -2.42 20.36
CA GLN A 202 4.55 -2.29 20.81
C GLN A 202 3.54 -2.44 19.66
N ARG A 203 3.83 -1.83 18.50
CA ARG A 203 2.97 -1.89 17.31
C ARG A 203 3.83 -1.93 16.05
N ALA A 204 3.46 -2.79 15.12
CA ALA A 204 4.12 -2.87 13.83
C ALA A 204 3.11 -3.05 12.68
N GLU A 205 3.52 -2.67 11.50
CA GLU A 205 2.95 -3.14 10.24
C GLU A 205 3.87 -4.19 9.63
N ALA A 206 3.28 -5.22 9.03
CA ALA A 206 4.01 -6.35 8.52
C ALA A 206 3.94 -6.41 6.99
N PHE A 207 5.06 -6.80 6.39
CA PHE A 207 5.26 -6.84 4.95
C PHE A 207 5.93 -8.14 4.55
N GLN A 208 5.69 -8.56 3.33
CA GLN A 208 6.43 -9.64 2.71
C GLN A 208 7.38 -9.05 1.66
N LEU A 209 8.68 -9.16 1.90
CA LEU A 209 9.67 -8.80 0.91
C LEU A 209 9.60 -9.77 -0.27
N VAL A 210 9.30 -9.26 -1.46
CA VAL A 210 9.22 -10.02 -2.71
C VAL A 210 10.59 -10.16 -3.33
N PHE A 211 11.31 -9.05 -3.47
CA PHE A 211 12.71 -9.05 -3.84
C PHE A 211 13.44 -7.83 -3.28
N PHE A 212 14.73 -7.99 -3.11
CA PHE A 212 15.70 -6.95 -2.81
C PHE A 212 16.90 -7.10 -3.72
N ARG A 213 17.39 -5.99 -4.25
CA ARG A 213 18.70 -5.94 -4.91
C ARG A 213 19.51 -4.76 -4.42
N GLU A 214 20.74 -5.02 -4.09
CA GLU A 214 21.73 -3.98 -3.89
C GLU A 214 22.30 -3.55 -5.25
N THR A 215 22.14 -2.28 -5.60
CA THR A 215 22.80 -1.70 -6.76
C THR A 215 24.04 -0.97 -6.30
N LYS A 216 25.17 -1.13 -6.99
CA LYS A 216 26.38 -0.35 -6.70
C LYS A 216 26.01 1.12 -6.65
N LEU A 217 26.28 1.77 -5.52
CA LEU A 217 26.20 3.24 -5.42
C LEU A 217 26.95 3.81 -6.61
N LYS A 218 26.29 4.66 -7.41
CA LYS A 218 26.99 5.45 -8.42
C LYS A 218 28.02 6.27 -7.65
N THR A 219 29.28 5.88 -7.69
CA THR A 219 30.37 6.69 -7.15
C THR A 219 30.34 7.99 -7.92
N VAL A 220 29.95 9.09 -7.23
CA VAL A 220 30.17 10.44 -7.78
C VAL A 220 31.66 10.55 -8.05
N PRO A 221 32.09 10.85 -9.28
CA PRO A 221 33.51 11.05 -9.56
C PRO A 221 34.00 12.13 -8.58
N LYS A 222 35.01 11.79 -7.76
CA LYS A 222 35.70 12.82 -6.99
C LYS A 222 36.26 13.80 -8.02
N SER A 223 35.76 15.03 -7.99
CA SER A 223 36.36 16.15 -8.74
C SER A 223 37.83 16.25 -8.35
N SER A 224 38.69 15.93 -9.29
CA SER A 224 40.15 16.14 -9.21
C SER A 224 40.47 17.63 -9.15
#